data_1feb18d59895343f466f8f1d2b5b0064
#
_entry.id   1feb18d59895343f466f8f1d2b5b0064
#
_cell.length_a   1.000
_cell.length_b   1.000
_cell.length_c   1.000
_cell.angle_alpha   90.00
_cell.angle_beta   90.00
_cell.angle_gamma   90.00
#
_symmetry.space_group_name_H-M   'P 1'
#
loop_
_entity.id
_entity.type
_entity.pdbx_description
1 polymer ?
#
loop_
_entity_poly.entity_id
_entity_poly.type
_entity_poly.pdbx_seq_one_letter_code
_entity_poly.pdbx_strand_id
1 'polypeptide(L)'
;MTTENLKQVINLQVTDGLTVAVLQHQTHEFIMPTKDVALGYGVSPGTIRNHQASHSDDLVYGRHYIKGVDLIDTLTNSQPHAIYWTKSGIIRLGFIIQSKRGKMFRDWAETVVLQALSPQLPKSLPDAPKRRHNRLSQERLVGILADVARIDDRELRLSLISKLGV
;
A
#
# COMPACT_ATOMS: atom_id res chain seq x y z
N MET A 1 44.83 11.64 3.90
CA MET A 1 43.50 12.08 3.38
C MET A 1 42.48 11.48 4.28
N THR A 2 41.93 12.30 5.16
CA THR A 2 41.05 11.91 6.25
C THR A 2 39.65 11.78 5.67
N THR A 3 39.16 10.58 5.49
CA THR A 3 37.74 10.32 5.20
C THR A 3 36.96 10.57 6.48
N GLU A 4 36.45 11.77 6.65
CA GLU A 4 35.38 12.06 7.60
C GLU A 4 34.15 11.24 7.21
N ASN A 5 34.00 10.10 7.87
CA ASN A 5 32.77 9.32 7.88
C ASN A 5 31.75 10.11 8.71
N LEU A 6 31.15 11.11 8.10
CA LEU A 6 30.09 11.92 8.67
C LEU A 6 28.94 11.01 9.03
N LYS A 7 28.76 10.78 10.33
CA LYS A 7 27.53 10.28 10.94
C LYS A 7 26.42 11.25 10.58
N GLN A 8 25.79 11.06 9.44
CA GLN A 8 24.66 11.90 9.10
C GLN A 8 23.45 11.35 9.85
N VAL A 9 23.20 11.90 11.04
CA VAL A 9 21.97 11.69 11.78
C VAL A 9 20.89 12.52 11.06
N ILE A 10 19.92 11.85 10.50
CA ILE A 10 18.76 12.48 9.87
C ILE A 10 17.61 12.45 10.86
N ASN A 11 16.99 13.57 11.10
CA ASN A 11 15.76 13.64 11.87
C ASN A 11 14.56 13.38 10.95
N LEU A 12 13.93 12.23 11.10
CA LEU A 12 12.74 11.83 10.34
C LEU A 12 11.48 12.16 11.15
N GLN A 13 10.61 12.99 10.59
CA GLN A 13 9.30 13.24 11.18
C GLN A 13 8.36 12.08 10.82
N VAL A 14 7.91 11.33 11.81
CA VAL A 14 7.06 10.14 11.64
C VAL A 14 5.57 10.53 11.68
N THR A 15 5.21 11.42 12.60
CA THR A 15 3.85 12.01 12.74
C THR A 15 3.97 13.41 13.32
N ASP A 16 2.87 14.18 13.34
CA ASP A 16 2.84 15.48 13.97
C ASP A 16 3.36 15.42 15.42
N GLY A 17 4.49 16.07 15.68
CA GLY A 17 5.14 16.13 16.97
C GLY A 17 6.04 14.94 17.33
N LEU A 18 6.25 13.97 16.43
CA LEU A 18 7.20 12.87 16.66
C LEU A 18 8.32 12.88 15.63
N THR A 19 9.51 13.27 16.08
CA THR A 19 10.75 13.19 15.29
C THR A 19 11.63 12.09 15.86
N VAL A 20 12.15 11.23 15.01
CA VAL A 20 13.09 10.15 15.39
C VAL A 20 14.41 10.35 14.65
N ALA A 21 15.51 10.08 15.36
CA ALA A 21 16.83 10.13 14.77
C ALA A 21 17.16 8.81 14.06
N VAL A 22 17.56 8.90 12.80
CA VAL A 22 17.99 7.76 11.99
C VAL A 22 19.45 7.94 11.60
N LEU A 23 20.18 6.83 11.52
CA LEU A 23 21.58 6.79 11.11
C LEU A 23 21.63 6.35 9.65
N GLN A 24 22.30 7.11 8.79
CA GLN A 24 22.55 6.66 7.42
C GLN A 24 23.45 5.42 7.40
N HIS A 25 23.11 4.47 6.52
CA HIS A 25 23.88 3.24 6.33
C HIS A 25 24.00 2.93 4.84
N GLN A 26 25.19 2.54 4.39
CA GLN A 26 25.49 2.35 2.97
C GLN A 26 24.61 1.27 2.31
N THR A 27 24.37 0.16 3.01
CA THR A 27 23.61 -0.99 2.47
C THR A 27 22.12 -0.89 2.75
N HIS A 28 21.73 -0.30 3.89
CA HIS A 28 20.32 -0.32 4.36
C HIS A 28 19.64 1.05 4.29
N GLU A 29 20.21 2.01 3.53
CA GLU A 29 19.81 3.43 3.47
C GLU A 29 19.90 4.12 4.83
N PHE A 30 19.18 3.63 5.84
CA PHE A 30 19.27 4.05 7.22
C PHE A 30 19.00 2.89 8.19
N ILE A 31 19.48 3.05 9.39
CA ILE A 31 19.26 2.16 10.53
C ILE A 31 18.88 2.98 11.76
N MET A 32 18.13 2.35 12.66
CA MET A 32 17.65 3.02 13.86
C MET A 32 17.87 2.12 15.09
N PRO A 33 18.41 2.66 16.20
CA PRO A 33 18.58 1.89 17.42
C PRO A 33 17.21 1.50 18.03
N THR A 34 17.18 0.37 18.73
CA THR A 34 15.96 -0.17 19.37
C THR A 34 15.24 0.85 20.24
N LYS A 35 15.98 1.74 20.93
CA LYS A 35 15.41 2.79 21.78
C LYS A 35 14.53 3.76 20.98
N ASP A 36 15.00 4.18 19.80
CA ASP A 36 14.30 5.17 18.98
C ASP A 36 13.12 4.54 18.25
N VAL A 37 13.24 3.27 17.83
CA VAL A 37 12.12 2.49 17.30
C VAL A 37 11.00 2.34 18.34
N ALA A 38 11.38 2.02 19.59
CA ALA A 38 10.42 1.90 20.69
C ALA A 38 9.71 3.22 20.98
N LEU A 39 10.46 4.34 20.97
CA LEU A 39 9.90 5.68 21.10
C LEU A 39 8.91 5.98 19.94
N GLY A 40 9.29 5.64 18.72
CA GLY A 40 8.44 5.79 17.54
C GLY A 40 7.09 5.09 17.67
N TYR A 41 7.09 3.85 18.11
CA TYR A 41 5.87 3.07 18.31
C TYR A 41 5.16 3.30 19.65
N GLY A 42 5.73 4.10 20.55
CA GLY A 42 5.17 4.38 21.87
C GLY A 42 5.13 3.15 22.78
N VAL A 43 6.15 2.31 22.69
CA VAL A 43 6.34 1.10 23.49
C VAL A 43 7.69 1.11 24.21
N SER A 44 7.91 0.18 25.14
CA SER A 44 9.21 0.04 25.78
C SER A 44 10.25 -0.65 24.85
N PRO A 45 11.55 -0.37 25.00
CA PRO A 45 12.59 -1.12 24.27
C PRO A 45 12.54 -2.62 24.57
N GLY A 46 12.07 -3.02 25.77
CA GLY A 46 11.82 -4.42 26.13
C GLY A 46 10.77 -5.07 25.27
N THR A 47 9.67 -4.36 24.96
CA THR A 47 8.62 -4.84 24.06
C THR A 47 9.18 -5.16 22.67
N ILE A 48 10.02 -4.29 22.12
CA ILE A 48 10.66 -4.54 20.81
C ILE A 48 11.52 -5.81 20.84
N ARG A 49 12.33 -6.01 21.92
CA ARG A 49 13.16 -7.21 22.06
C ARG A 49 12.32 -8.48 22.21
N ASN A 50 11.21 -8.39 22.96
CA ASN A 50 10.28 -9.52 23.08
C ASN A 50 9.64 -9.88 21.73
N HIS A 51 9.24 -8.90 20.93
CA HIS A 51 8.74 -9.16 19.57
C HIS A 51 9.82 -9.77 18.69
N GLN A 52 11.08 -9.31 18.78
CA GLN A 52 12.19 -9.91 18.05
C GLN A 52 12.39 -11.38 18.40
N ALA A 53 12.29 -11.73 19.69
CA ALA A 53 12.45 -13.11 20.15
C ALA A 53 11.27 -14.01 19.76
N SER A 54 10.03 -13.51 19.90
CA SER A 54 8.82 -14.28 19.61
C SER A 54 8.45 -14.37 18.14
N HIS A 55 8.97 -13.48 17.29
CA HIS A 55 8.74 -13.44 15.85
C HIS A 55 10.05 -13.61 15.07
N SER A 56 10.91 -14.52 15.49
CA SER A 56 12.21 -14.77 14.86
C SER A 56 12.10 -15.21 13.40
N ASP A 57 11.00 -15.86 13.04
CA ASP A 57 10.74 -16.31 11.66
C ASP A 57 10.41 -15.12 10.73
N ASP A 58 9.77 -14.09 11.28
CA ASP A 58 9.40 -12.88 10.56
C ASP A 58 10.50 -11.82 10.59
N LEU A 59 11.27 -11.76 11.65
CA LEU A 59 12.31 -10.75 11.91
C LEU A 59 13.69 -11.35 11.70
N VAL A 60 14.11 -11.44 10.45
CA VAL A 60 15.34 -12.10 10.00
C VAL A 60 16.54 -11.18 10.19
N TYR A 61 17.61 -11.69 10.82
CA TYR A 61 18.90 -11.03 10.95
C TYR A 61 19.53 -10.70 9.59
N GLY A 62 20.21 -9.57 9.49
CA GLY A 62 20.80 -9.07 8.24
C GLY A 62 19.80 -8.38 7.31
N ARG A 63 18.51 -8.70 7.41
CA ARG A 63 17.46 -8.07 6.61
C ARG A 63 16.62 -7.06 7.40
N HIS A 64 16.11 -7.46 8.55
CA HIS A 64 15.22 -6.63 9.36
C HIS A 64 15.95 -5.93 10.52
N TYR A 65 17.02 -6.53 11.01
CA TYR A 65 17.88 -5.95 12.03
C TYR A 65 19.34 -6.43 11.87
N ILE A 66 20.27 -5.65 12.38
CA ILE A 66 21.69 -5.92 12.45
C ILE A 66 22.18 -5.69 13.88
N LYS A 67 23.30 -6.26 14.23
CA LYS A 67 23.93 -6.08 15.54
C LYS A 67 25.00 -4.99 15.49
N GLY A 68 25.29 -4.38 16.62
CA GLY A 68 26.34 -3.37 16.73
C GLY A 68 27.73 -3.87 16.32
N VAL A 69 27.98 -5.17 16.47
CA VAL A 69 29.23 -5.80 16.01
C VAL A 69 29.44 -5.67 14.50
N ASP A 70 28.36 -5.67 13.72
CA ASP A 70 28.39 -5.52 12.24
C ASP A 70 28.71 -4.09 11.82
N LEU A 71 28.62 -3.15 12.75
CA LEU A 71 28.75 -1.70 12.53
C LEU A 71 30.08 -1.15 13.09
N ILE A 72 30.95 -1.98 13.66
CA ILE A 72 32.22 -1.54 14.33
C ILE A 72 33.05 -0.70 13.37
N ASP A 73 33.12 -1.07 12.10
CA ASP A 73 33.87 -0.34 11.09
C ASP A 73 33.21 0.97 10.66
N THR A 74 31.89 1.09 10.85
CA THR A 74 31.10 2.22 10.38
C THR A 74 30.74 3.20 11.49
N LEU A 75 30.56 2.71 12.72
CA LEU A 75 30.10 3.50 13.87
C LEU A 75 31.10 3.37 15.04
N THR A 76 31.89 4.38 15.27
CA THR A 76 33.00 4.42 16.30
C THR A 76 32.51 4.19 17.74
N ASN A 77 31.20 4.25 18.04
CA ASN A 77 30.61 4.09 19.39
C ASN A 77 29.42 3.15 19.42
N SER A 78 29.31 2.19 18.48
CA SER A 78 28.27 1.19 18.56
C SER A 78 28.56 0.19 19.67
N GLN A 79 27.61 -0.06 20.56
CA GLN A 79 27.74 -1.14 21.54
C GLN A 79 27.60 -2.48 20.77
N PRO A 80 28.55 -3.44 20.94
CA PRO A 80 28.58 -4.68 20.15
C PRO A 80 27.24 -5.48 20.18
N HIS A 81 26.56 -5.42 21.31
CA HIS A 81 25.28 -6.14 21.52
C HIS A 81 24.05 -5.29 21.21
N ALA A 82 24.19 -4.02 20.82
CA ALA A 82 23.07 -3.19 20.45
C ALA A 82 22.43 -3.70 19.16
N ILE A 83 21.11 -3.63 19.11
CA ILE A 83 20.33 -4.00 17.93
C ILE A 83 19.90 -2.74 17.22
N TYR A 84 20.19 -2.70 15.93
CA TYR A 84 19.80 -1.64 15.01
C TYR A 84 18.81 -2.20 14.01
N TRP A 85 17.72 -1.48 13.81
CA TRP A 85 16.64 -1.88 12.92
C TRP A 85 16.80 -1.23 11.57
N THR A 86 16.67 -2.01 10.52
CA THR A 86 16.65 -1.52 9.14
C THR A 86 15.27 -0.94 8.82
N LYS A 87 15.15 -0.21 7.72
CA LYS A 87 13.87 0.28 7.18
C LYS A 87 12.82 -0.84 7.08
N SER A 88 13.23 -1.99 6.52
CA SER A 88 12.36 -3.16 6.39
C SER A 88 11.90 -3.71 7.75
N GLY A 89 12.81 -3.74 8.74
CA GLY A 89 12.49 -4.20 10.09
C GLY A 89 11.53 -3.27 10.83
N ILE A 90 11.71 -1.96 10.69
CA ILE A 90 10.81 -0.96 11.28
C ILE A 90 9.40 -1.13 10.72
N ILE A 91 9.27 -1.26 9.39
CA ILE A 91 7.97 -1.49 8.74
C ILE A 91 7.33 -2.79 9.24
N ARG A 92 8.10 -3.87 9.30
CA ARG A 92 7.60 -5.18 9.79
C ARG A 92 7.09 -5.10 11.23
N LEU A 93 7.84 -4.43 12.11
CA LEU A 93 7.42 -4.18 13.50
C LEU A 93 6.10 -3.42 13.58
N GLY A 94 5.83 -2.49 12.68
CA GLY A 94 4.59 -1.73 12.64
C GLY A 94 3.34 -2.61 12.45
N PHE A 95 3.48 -3.74 11.76
CA PHE A 95 2.39 -4.72 11.61
C PHE A 95 2.25 -5.63 12.83
N ILE A 96 3.34 -5.86 13.57
CA ILE A 96 3.37 -6.76 14.74
C ILE A 96 2.93 -6.04 16.01
N ILE A 97 3.38 -4.78 16.21
CA ILE A 97 3.18 -4.03 17.47
C ILE A 97 1.72 -3.59 17.63
N GLN A 98 1.09 -4.01 18.73
CA GLN A 98 -0.28 -3.67 19.08
C GLN A 98 -0.31 -2.42 19.99
N SER A 99 0.13 -1.27 19.46
CA SER A 99 0.06 0.02 20.13
C SER A 99 -0.84 1.00 19.37
N LYS A 100 -1.23 2.10 20.02
CA LYS A 100 -1.99 3.18 19.35
C LYS A 100 -1.23 3.73 18.13
N ARG A 101 0.09 3.95 18.28
CA ARG A 101 0.95 4.42 17.18
C ARG A 101 1.16 3.35 16.11
N GLY A 102 1.26 2.06 16.50
CA GLY A 102 1.29 0.95 15.55
C GLY A 102 0.02 0.87 14.71
N LYS A 103 -1.16 1.16 15.31
CA LYS A 103 -2.41 1.26 14.56
C LYS A 103 -2.35 2.42 13.55
N MET A 104 -1.95 3.61 13.99
CA MET A 104 -1.81 4.77 13.10
C MET A 104 -0.85 4.49 11.94
N PHE A 105 0.24 3.76 12.20
CA PHE A 105 1.17 3.32 11.15
C PHE A 105 0.48 2.41 10.12
N ARG A 106 -0.33 1.44 10.56
CA ARG A 106 -1.05 0.54 9.64
C ARG A 106 -2.08 1.28 8.81
N ASP A 107 -2.85 2.18 9.41
CA ASP A 107 -3.84 3.01 8.71
C ASP A 107 -3.16 3.91 7.64
N TRP A 108 -1.99 4.48 7.98
CA TRP A 108 -1.17 5.22 7.04
C TRP A 108 -0.62 4.33 5.92
N ALA A 109 -0.07 3.16 6.25
CA ALA A 109 0.49 2.22 5.28
C ALA A 109 -0.58 1.74 4.28
N GLU A 110 -1.79 1.44 4.76
CA GLU A 110 -2.94 1.10 3.93
C GLU A 110 -3.24 2.22 2.92
N THR A 111 -3.30 3.46 3.41
CA THR A 111 -3.55 4.63 2.54
C THR A 111 -2.48 4.77 1.45
N VAL A 112 -1.20 4.62 1.82
CA VAL A 112 -0.08 4.70 0.87
C VAL A 112 -0.13 3.60 -0.18
N VAL A 113 -0.43 2.36 0.24
CA VAL A 113 -0.57 1.22 -0.69
C VAL A 113 -1.73 1.45 -1.66
N LEU A 114 -2.88 1.88 -1.16
CA LEU A 114 -4.04 2.17 -2.00
C LEU A 114 -3.75 3.31 -2.99
N GLN A 115 -3.06 4.37 -2.56
CA GLN A 115 -2.64 5.46 -3.43
C GLN A 115 -1.63 5.00 -4.49
N ALA A 116 -0.67 4.16 -4.12
CA ALA A 116 0.32 3.61 -5.05
C ALA A 116 -0.31 2.69 -6.11
N LEU A 117 -1.36 1.96 -5.76
CA LEU A 117 -2.11 1.10 -6.66
C LEU A 117 -3.13 1.87 -7.52
N SER A 118 -3.62 3.02 -7.04
CA SER A 118 -4.63 3.83 -7.74
C SER A 118 -4.21 4.33 -9.13
N PRO A 119 -2.95 4.69 -9.41
CA PRO A 119 -2.52 5.06 -10.77
C PRO A 119 -2.44 3.87 -11.74
N GLN A 120 -2.38 2.66 -11.23
CA GLN A 120 -2.29 1.43 -12.03
C GLN A 120 -3.66 0.83 -12.37
N LEU A 121 -4.70 1.21 -11.65
CA LEU A 121 -6.05 1.02 -12.14
C LEU A 121 -6.26 2.02 -13.28
N PRO A 122 -6.54 1.56 -14.52
CA PRO A 122 -6.90 2.47 -15.61
C PRO A 122 -7.99 3.38 -15.09
N LYS A 123 -7.79 4.70 -15.22
CA LYS A 123 -8.64 5.79 -14.69
C LYS A 123 -10.08 5.80 -15.19
N SER A 124 -10.44 4.87 -15.96
CA SER A 124 -11.77 4.36 -16.32
C SER A 124 -11.50 3.00 -16.95
N LEU A 125 -12.12 1.96 -16.48
CA LEU A 125 -12.63 1.00 -17.44
C LEU A 125 -13.18 1.85 -18.58
N PRO A 126 -12.71 1.66 -19.87
CA PRO A 126 -13.34 2.35 -20.99
C PRO A 126 -14.82 2.15 -20.76
N ASP A 127 -15.59 3.25 -20.66
CA ASP A 127 -17.03 3.23 -20.35
C ASP A 127 -17.58 1.98 -20.97
N ALA A 128 -17.91 0.99 -20.15
CA ALA A 128 -18.46 -0.26 -20.65
C ALA A 128 -19.59 0.22 -21.53
N PRO A 129 -19.62 -0.08 -22.84
CA PRO A 129 -20.51 0.58 -23.77
C PRO A 129 -21.85 0.52 -23.07
N LYS A 130 -22.36 1.71 -22.67
CA LYS A 130 -23.60 1.82 -21.91
C LYS A 130 -24.51 0.89 -22.61
N ARG A 131 -24.85 -0.24 -22.00
CA ARG A 131 -25.77 -1.21 -22.59
C ARG A 131 -26.97 -0.34 -22.93
N ARG A 132 -27.02 0.10 -24.17
CA ARG A 132 -28.19 0.74 -24.69
C ARG A 132 -29.23 -0.31 -24.40
N HIS A 133 -30.04 -0.05 -23.35
CA HIS A 133 -31.21 -0.87 -23.12
C HIS A 133 -31.84 -0.96 -24.50
N ASN A 134 -32.01 -2.17 -24.99
CA ASN A 134 -32.53 -2.48 -26.32
C ASN A 134 -34.02 -2.09 -26.39
N ARG A 135 -34.37 -0.97 -25.76
CA ARG A 135 -35.63 -0.27 -25.94
C ARG A 135 -35.47 0.46 -27.25
N LEU A 136 -36.16 -0.06 -28.26
CA LEU A 136 -36.42 0.63 -29.52
C LEU A 136 -36.91 2.03 -29.15
N SER A 137 -36.24 3.08 -29.61
CA SER A 137 -36.78 4.44 -29.46
C SER A 137 -38.10 4.48 -30.15
N GLN A 138 -39.06 5.31 -29.65
CA GLN A 138 -40.42 5.42 -30.24
C GLN A 138 -40.33 5.70 -31.73
N GLU A 139 -39.42 6.57 -32.17
CA GLU A 139 -39.20 6.86 -33.59
C GLU A 139 -38.77 5.63 -34.39
N ARG A 140 -37.89 4.80 -33.83
CA ARG A 140 -37.43 3.59 -34.48
C ARG A 140 -38.48 2.50 -34.50
N LEU A 141 -39.33 2.44 -33.47
CA LEU A 141 -40.47 1.54 -33.41
C LEU A 141 -41.52 1.92 -34.47
N VAL A 142 -41.81 3.22 -34.59
CA VAL A 142 -42.76 3.73 -35.63
C VAL A 142 -42.21 3.44 -37.04
N GLY A 143 -40.90 3.61 -37.29
CA GLY A 143 -40.29 3.27 -38.55
C GLY A 143 -40.42 1.78 -38.89
N ILE A 144 -40.15 0.90 -37.94
CA ILE A 144 -40.27 -0.55 -38.12
C ILE A 144 -41.74 -0.93 -38.37
N LEU A 145 -42.71 -0.36 -37.65
CA LEU A 145 -44.12 -0.61 -37.85
C LEU A 145 -44.62 -0.15 -39.23
N ALA A 146 -44.09 0.99 -39.73
CA ALA A 146 -44.37 1.47 -41.09
C ALA A 146 -43.85 0.51 -42.16
N ASP A 147 -42.66 -0.05 -41.96
CA ASP A 147 -42.09 -1.06 -42.88
C ASP A 147 -42.85 -2.38 -42.82
N VAL A 148 -43.22 -2.83 -41.60
CA VAL A 148 -44.07 -4.02 -41.42
C VAL A 148 -45.44 -3.85 -42.07
N ALA A 149 -46.05 -2.65 -42.05
CA ALA A 149 -47.31 -2.36 -42.68
C ALA A 149 -47.30 -2.50 -44.22
N ARG A 150 -46.11 -2.38 -44.85
CA ARG A 150 -45.90 -2.55 -46.31
C ARG A 150 -45.75 -4.00 -46.71
N ILE A 151 -45.69 -4.93 -45.82
CA ILE A 151 -45.61 -6.36 -46.11
C ILE A 151 -46.97 -6.86 -46.53
N ASP A 152 -47.08 -7.39 -47.73
CA ASP A 152 -48.35 -7.89 -48.28
C ASP A 152 -48.82 -9.19 -47.62
N ASP A 153 -47.87 -10.01 -47.10
CA ASP A 153 -48.19 -11.23 -46.40
C ASP A 153 -48.77 -10.92 -45.01
N ARG A 154 -50.04 -11.23 -44.84
CA ARG A 154 -50.79 -10.96 -43.62
C ARG A 154 -50.30 -11.76 -42.42
N GLU A 155 -49.91 -13.02 -42.58
CA GLU A 155 -49.45 -13.88 -41.49
C GLU A 155 -48.09 -13.47 -41.00
N LEU A 156 -47.16 -13.18 -41.90
CA LEU A 156 -45.83 -12.66 -41.58
C LEU A 156 -45.91 -11.31 -40.83
N ARG A 157 -46.77 -10.43 -41.31
CA ARG A 157 -47.03 -9.12 -40.68
C ARG A 157 -47.50 -9.24 -39.25
N LEU A 158 -48.51 -10.10 -38.97
CA LEU A 158 -49.02 -10.33 -37.64
C LEU A 158 -47.98 -10.98 -36.71
N SER A 159 -47.20 -11.92 -37.22
CA SER A 159 -46.10 -12.53 -36.47
C SER A 159 -45.04 -11.51 -36.05
N LEU A 160 -44.65 -10.58 -36.93
CA LEU A 160 -43.67 -9.53 -36.63
C LEU A 160 -44.22 -8.53 -35.60
N ILE A 161 -45.47 -8.10 -35.70
CA ILE A 161 -46.10 -7.20 -34.72
C ILE A 161 -46.14 -7.86 -33.33
N SER A 162 -46.51 -9.12 -33.24
CA SER A 162 -46.51 -9.88 -31.99
C SER A 162 -45.11 -9.97 -31.34
N LYS A 163 -44.04 -10.12 -32.14
CA LYS A 163 -42.66 -10.16 -31.64
C LYS A 163 -42.14 -8.80 -31.20
N LEU A 164 -42.69 -7.72 -31.72
CA LEU A 164 -42.32 -6.36 -31.30
C LEU A 164 -42.97 -5.95 -29.96
N GLY A 165 -43.93 -6.72 -29.45
CA GLY A 165 -44.55 -6.49 -28.15
C GLY A 165 -45.50 -5.28 -28.16
N VAL A 166 -46.11 -4.97 -29.29
CA VAL A 166 -47.08 -3.90 -29.48
C VAL A 166 -48.48 -4.49 -29.58
#